data_5b6c7183f120e993838b0629ec8a3d6c
#
_entry.id   5b6c7183f120e993838b0629ec8a3d6c
#
_cell.length_a   1.000
_cell.length_b   1.000
_cell.length_c   1.000
_cell.angle_alpha   90.00
_cell.angle_beta   90.00
_cell.angle_gamma   90.00
#
_symmetry.space_group_name_H-M   'P 1'
#
loop_
_entity.id
_entity.type
_entity.pdbx_description
1 polymer ?
#
loop_
_entity_poly.entity_id
_entity_poly.type
_entity_poly.pdbx_seq_one_letter_code
_entity_poly.pdbx_strand_id
1 'polypeptide(L)'
;MSLKKFIIKNTDVLNILEDFRYTYRELYQPENTNNCLFTEMKGMGDHYTGEDEMNRIIGMGEKHDGGAHTSVCYAIKPSHYNGTHPEEYSKTWDILNTALTNELGVERSALSSLYPPEGFIGWHNNANASAYNLIFTWSEHGDGWFKYVDPKTQELVTIQDDKGWNLKAGHFGAYGSGDVVYHAAKTNCYRMTLSYVLGHDEDYWKDCIDFITS
;
A
#
# COMPACT_ATOMS: atom_id res chain seq x y z
N MET A 1 11.61 0.94 14.04
CA MET A 1 10.26 1.22 14.63
C MET A 1 9.25 0.31 13.94
N SER A 2 8.37 -0.37 14.69
CA SER A 2 7.37 -1.27 14.10
C SER A 2 6.28 -0.47 13.39
N LEU A 3 5.70 -1.03 12.32
CA LEU A 3 4.55 -0.45 11.63
C LEU A 3 3.35 -0.35 12.59
N LYS A 4 2.62 0.75 12.50
CA LYS A 4 1.42 1.00 13.33
C LYS A 4 0.25 1.47 12.47
N LYS A 5 -0.96 1.20 12.96
CA LYS A 5 -2.19 1.75 12.39
C LYS A 5 -2.58 3.02 13.15
N PHE A 6 -3.04 4.01 12.41
CA PHE A 6 -3.50 5.30 12.92
C PHE A 6 -4.85 5.66 12.33
N ILE A 7 -5.64 6.42 13.09
CA ILE A 7 -6.91 7.00 12.64
C ILE A 7 -6.60 8.37 12.05
N ILE A 8 -7.03 8.61 10.82
CA ILE A 8 -6.90 9.91 10.17
C ILE A 8 -8.01 10.81 10.73
N LYS A 9 -7.65 11.94 11.32
CA LYS A 9 -8.60 12.93 11.83
C LYS A 9 -8.52 14.26 11.08
N ASN A 10 -7.37 14.56 10.49
CA ASN A 10 -7.20 15.77 9.71
C ASN A 10 -8.18 15.77 8.53
N THR A 11 -9.07 16.75 8.50
CA THR A 11 -10.14 16.85 7.51
C THR A 11 -9.64 17.19 6.12
N ASP A 12 -8.56 17.95 6.00
CA ASP A 12 -8.00 18.32 4.69
C ASP A 12 -7.36 17.12 4.01
N VAL A 13 -6.61 16.32 4.77
CA VAL A 13 -6.07 15.05 4.30
C VAL A 13 -7.19 14.09 3.90
N LEU A 14 -8.26 13.96 4.72
CA LEU A 14 -9.41 13.11 4.38
C LEU A 14 -10.11 13.57 3.11
N ASN A 15 -10.31 14.87 2.92
CA ASN A 15 -10.95 15.43 1.74
C ASN A 15 -10.13 15.14 0.47
N ILE A 16 -8.81 15.33 0.52
CA ILE A 16 -7.90 14.99 -0.60
C ILE A 16 -8.05 13.51 -0.98
N LEU A 17 -8.04 12.62 0.01
CA LEU A 17 -8.15 11.18 -0.21
C LEU A 17 -9.54 10.76 -0.75
N GLU A 18 -10.62 11.36 -0.24
CA GLU A 18 -11.99 11.07 -0.69
C GLU A 18 -12.25 11.57 -2.10
N ASP A 19 -11.80 12.77 -2.45
CA ASP A 19 -11.91 13.32 -3.80
C ASP A 19 -11.24 12.40 -4.82
N PHE A 20 -10.02 11.94 -4.49
CA PHE A 20 -9.34 10.98 -5.35
C PHE A 20 -10.11 9.65 -5.45
N ARG A 21 -10.53 9.08 -4.33
CA ARG A 21 -11.25 7.80 -4.30
C ARG A 21 -12.52 7.86 -5.16
N TYR A 22 -13.28 8.92 -5.02
CA TYR A 22 -14.53 9.09 -5.74
C TYR A 22 -14.28 9.14 -7.26
N THR A 23 -13.40 10.03 -7.70
CA THR A 23 -13.07 10.18 -9.12
C THR A 23 -12.43 8.90 -9.70
N TYR A 24 -11.53 8.27 -8.94
CA TYR A 24 -10.87 7.05 -9.36
C TYR A 24 -11.86 5.89 -9.55
N ARG A 25 -12.82 5.72 -8.64
CA ARG A 25 -13.84 4.68 -8.74
C ARG A 25 -14.71 4.84 -10.00
N GLU A 26 -15.06 6.06 -10.34
CA GLU A 26 -15.84 6.32 -11.56
C GLU A 26 -15.04 6.00 -12.83
N LEU A 27 -13.78 6.35 -12.88
CA LEU A 27 -12.91 6.11 -14.02
C LEU A 27 -12.61 4.63 -14.26
N TYR A 28 -12.33 3.89 -13.19
CA TYR A 28 -11.89 2.50 -13.29
C TYR A 28 -12.99 1.47 -13.11
N GLN A 29 -14.16 1.87 -12.66
CA GLN A 29 -15.28 0.95 -12.44
C GLN A 29 -14.82 -0.38 -11.84
N PRO A 30 -14.60 -0.47 -10.53
CA PRO A 30 -13.94 -1.61 -9.89
C PRO A 30 -14.64 -2.95 -10.17
N GLU A 31 -15.88 -2.91 -10.63
CA GLU A 31 -16.68 -4.05 -11.09
C GLU A 31 -16.15 -4.64 -12.41
N ASN A 32 -15.39 -3.87 -13.18
CA ASN A 32 -14.81 -4.32 -14.43
C ASN A 32 -13.45 -5.00 -14.18
N THR A 33 -13.48 -6.31 -13.95
CA THR A 33 -12.28 -7.11 -13.72
C THR A 33 -11.30 -7.15 -14.90
N ASN A 34 -11.72 -6.73 -16.11
CA ASN A 34 -10.83 -6.66 -17.26
C ASN A 34 -9.73 -5.60 -17.07
N ASN A 35 -9.90 -4.66 -16.14
CA ASN A 35 -8.88 -3.68 -15.78
C ASN A 35 -7.90 -4.21 -14.72
N CYS A 36 -8.11 -5.41 -14.17
CA CYS A 36 -7.16 -6.02 -13.24
C CYS A 36 -5.92 -6.51 -14.00
N LEU A 37 -4.77 -6.13 -13.49
CA LEU A 37 -3.53 -6.79 -13.87
C LEU A 37 -3.54 -8.20 -13.27
N PHE A 38 -3.10 -9.20 -14.03
CA PHE A 38 -2.99 -10.58 -13.55
C PHE A 38 -4.34 -11.20 -13.14
N THR A 39 -5.34 -11.12 -14.02
CA THR A 39 -6.66 -11.76 -13.79
C THR A 39 -6.54 -13.26 -13.52
N GLU A 40 -5.51 -13.94 -14.03
CA GLU A 40 -5.18 -15.32 -13.76
C GLU A 40 -4.82 -15.60 -12.29
N MET A 41 -4.51 -14.55 -11.52
CA MET A 41 -4.21 -14.65 -10.09
C MET A 41 -5.44 -14.63 -9.20
N LYS A 42 -6.65 -14.44 -9.77
CA LYS A 42 -7.89 -14.48 -8.99
C LYS A 42 -8.01 -15.80 -8.23
N GLY A 43 -8.36 -15.73 -6.95
CA GLY A 43 -8.47 -16.91 -6.07
C GLY A 43 -7.15 -17.44 -5.52
N MET A 44 -6.00 -16.89 -5.94
CA MET A 44 -4.69 -17.34 -5.47
C MET A 44 -4.20 -16.61 -4.20
N GLY A 45 -5.02 -15.73 -3.64
CA GLY A 45 -4.63 -14.88 -2.52
C GLY A 45 -4.11 -15.65 -1.31
N ASP A 46 -4.76 -16.76 -0.91
CA ASP A 46 -4.33 -17.56 0.25
C ASP A 46 -2.97 -18.20 0.05
N HIS A 47 -2.64 -18.60 -1.18
CA HIS A 47 -1.34 -19.15 -1.51
C HIS A 47 -0.25 -18.06 -1.38
N TYR A 48 -0.39 -16.94 -2.08
CA TYR A 48 0.65 -15.90 -2.13
C TYR A 48 0.76 -15.02 -0.89
N THR A 49 -0.21 -15.08 0.01
CA THR A 49 -0.19 -14.38 1.31
C THR A 49 -0.12 -15.33 2.51
N GLY A 50 0.05 -16.63 2.25
CA GLY A 50 0.20 -17.68 3.26
C GLY A 50 1.61 -17.74 3.85
N GLU A 51 1.76 -18.53 4.92
CA GLU A 51 3.03 -18.65 5.65
C GLU A 51 4.12 -19.38 4.85
N ASP A 52 3.74 -20.38 4.06
CA ASP A 52 4.70 -21.12 3.22
C ASP A 52 5.38 -20.18 2.21
N GLU A 53 4.60 -19.32 1.57
CA GLU A 53 5.12 -18.33 0.64
C GLU A 53 5.93 -17.24 1.37
N MET A 54 5.50 -16.80 2.55
CA MET A 54 6.26 -15.90 3.41
C MET A 54 7.66 -16.46 3.68
N ASN A 55 7.73 -17.72 4.15
CA ASN A 55 8.99 -18.36 4.47
C ASN A 55 9.87 -18.55 3.23
N ARG A 56 9.27 -18.85 2.08
CA ARG A 56 9.97 -18.94 0.79
C ARG A 56 10.61 -17.60 0.41
N ILE A 57 9.86 -16.50 0.48
CA ILE A 57 10.32 -15.14 0.13
C ILE A 57 11.42 -14.68 1.09
N ILE A 58 11.23 -14.87 2.40
CA ILE A 58 12.26 -14.53 3.40
C ILE A 58 13.53 -15.34 3.16
N GLY A 59 13.40 -16.64 2.86
CA GLY A 59 14.54 -17.51 2.58
C GLY A 59 15.33 -17.15 1.32
N MET A 60 14.71 -16.45 0.37
CA MET A 60 15.40 -15.92 -0.81
C MET A 60 16.26 -14.69 -0.46
N GLY A 61 15.91 -13.94 0.55
CA GLY A 61 16.64 -12.74 0.98
C GLY A 61 16.86 -11.77 -0.18
N GLU A 62 18.08 -11.28 -0.35
CA GLU A 62 18.46 -10.33 -1.42
C GLU A 62 18.31 -10.90 -2.85
N LYS A 63 18.17 -12.19 -3.01
CA LYS A 63 17.89 -12.82 -4.31
C LYS A 63 16.46 -12.58 -4.79
N HIS A 64 15.56 -12.20 -3.87
CA HIS A 64 14.22 -11.76 -4.21
C HIS A 64 14.30 -10.29 -4.67
N ASP A 65 13.73 -9.98 -5.82
CA ASP A 65 13.71 -8.59 -6.35
C ASP A 65 13.01 -7.60 -5.38
N GLY A 66 12.14 -8.08 -4.53
CA GLY A 66 11.61 -7.37 -3.36
C GLY A 66 10.62 -6.25 -3.65
N GLY A 67 10.63 -5.68 -4.83
CA GLY A 67 9.79 -4.52 -5.13
C GLY A 67 8.30 -4.86 -5.20
N ALA A 68 7.45 -3.98 -4.69
CA ALA A 68 5.99 -4.14 -4.79
C ALA A 68 5.48 -4.23 -6.23
N HIS A 69 6.21 -3.67 -7.19
CA HIS A 69 5.88 -3.70 -8.62
C HIS A 69 6.11 -5.07 -9.26
N THR A 70 7.02 -5.87 -8.72
CA THR A 70 7.33 -7.24 -9.18
C THR A 70 6.56 -8.31 -8.41
N SER A 71 5.87 -7.94 -7.35
CA SER A 71 5.13 -8.86 -6.51
C SER A 71 3.91 -9.41 -7.22
N VAL A 72 3.64 -10.69 -7.00
CA VAL A 72 2.41 -11.33 -7.49
C VAL A 72 1.21 -10.65 -6.84
N CYS A 73 0.22 -10.28 -7.64
CA CYS A 73 -0.97 -9.61 -7.13
C CYS A 73 -2.21 -9.88 -7.99
N TYR A 74 -3.37 -9.73 -7.36
CA TYR A 74 -4.65 -9.54 -8.03
C TYR A 74 -5.16 -8.16 -7.66
N ALA A 75 -4.80 -7.18 -8.46
CA ALA A 75 -5.11 -5.77 -8.23
C ALA A 75 -5.01 -4.97 -9.54
N ILE A 76 -5.68 -3.84 -9.59
CA ILE A 76 -5.43 -2.81 -10.58
C ILE A 76 -4.28 -1.95 -10.05
N LYS A 77 -3.17 -1.95 -10.78
CA LYS A 77 -2.01 -1.11 -10.48
C LYS A 77 -1.88 -0.02 -11.54
N PRO A 78 -2.38 1.17 -11.32
CA PRO A 78 -2.39 2.22 -12.34
C PRO A 78 -1.01 2.62 -12.83
N SER A 79 -0.02 2.62 -11.97
CA SER A 79 1.37 2.94 -12.31
C SER A 79 2.07 1.90 -13.21
N HIS A 80 1.46 0.72 -13.39
CA HIS A 80 2.04 -0.41 -14.12
C HIS A 80 1.10 -0.93 -15.22
N TYR A 81 0.14 -0.13 -15.62
CA TYR A 81 -0.78 -0.50 -16.69
C TYR A 81 -0.03 -0.54 -18.04
N ASN A 82 -0.01 -1.70 -18.70
CA ASN A 82 0.63 -1.88 -20.03
C ASN A 82 -0.15 -1.25 -21.18
N GLY A 83 -1.14 -0.43 -20.88
CA GLY A 83 -1.96 0.29 -21.84
C GLY A 83 -1.81 1.80 -21.67
N THR A 84 -2.40 2.54 -22.59
CA THR A 84 -2.59 3.98 -22.43
C THR A 84 -3.57 4.22 -21.29
N HIS A 85 -3.08 4.79 -20.18
CA HIS A 85 -3.98 5.32 -19.17
C HIS A 85 -4.90 6.36 -19.80
N PRO A 86 -6.18 6.35 -19.48
CA PRO A 86 -7.02 7.51 -19.78
C PRO A 86 -6.35 8.78 -19.25
N GLU A 87 -6.36 9.85 -20.02
CA GLU A 87 -5.74 11.12 -19.63
C GLU A 87 -6.33 11.63 -18.30
N GLU A 88 -7.60 11.41 -18.10
CA GLU A 88 -8.32 11.75 -16.87
C GLU A 88 -7.74 11.07 -15.63
N TYR A 89 -7.27 9.82 -15.78
CA TYR A 89 -6.62 9.12 -14.68
C TYR A 89 -5.27 9.78 -14.31
N SER A 90 -4.44 10.04 -15.31
CA SER A 90 -3.15 10.69 -15.06
C SER A 90 -3.35 12.05 -14.39
N LYS A 91 -4.31 12.84 -14.83
CA LYS A 91 -4.67 14.12 -14.20
C LYS A 91 -5.12 13.95 -12.75
N THR A 92 -6.00 12.98 -12.49
CA THR A 92 -6.49 12.72 -11.12
C THR A 92 -5.36 12.28 -10.20
N TRP A 93 -4.45 11.46 -10.71
CA TRP A 93 -3.27 11.02 -9.99
C TRP A 93 -2.30 12.18 -9.69
N ASP A 94 -2.06 13.05 -10.66
CA ASP A 94 -1.19 14.22 -10.49
C ASP A 94 -1.78 15.22 -9.49
N ILE A 95 -3.10 15.40 -9.50
CA ILE A 95 -3.81 16.24 -8.52
C ILE A 95 -3.63 15.68 -7.11
N LEU A 96 -3.85 14.38 -6.90
CA LEU A 96 -3.64 13.73 -5.61
C LEU A 96 -2.19 13.89 -5.12
N ASN A 97 -1.23 13.54 -5.97
CA ASN A 97 0.19 13.62 -5.61
C ASN A 97 0.60 15.06 -5.26
N THR A 98 0.15 16.03 -6.05
CA THR A 98 0.43 17.45 -5.77
C THR A 98 -0.19 17.89 -4.45
N ALA A 99 -1.45 17.53 -4.20
CA ALA A 99 -2.13 17.89 -2.97
C ALA A 99 -1.45 17.29 -1.74
N LEU A 100 -1.14 15.99 -1.76
CA LEU A 100 -0.46 15.34 -0.63
C LEU A 100 0.99 15.81 -0.46
N THR A 101 1.70 16.13 -1.55
CA THR A 101 3.04 16.72 -1.46
C THR A 101 2.99 18.10 -0.80
N ASN A 102 2.03 18.94 -1.18
CA ASN A 102 1.87 20.27 -0.59
C ASN A 102 1.45 20.20 0.90
N GLU A 103 0.60 19.24 1.25
CA GLU A 103 0.05 19.11 2.60
C GLU A 103 1.02 18.41 3.56
N LEU A 104 1.69 17.38 3.11
CA LEU A 104 2.48 16.46 3.93
C LEU A 104 3.97 16.42 3.58
N GLY A 105 4.43 17.19 2.59
CA GLY A 105 5.81 17.16 2.14
C GLY A 105 6.32 15.77 1.72
N VAL A 106 5.45 14.90 1.23
CA VAL A 106 5.86 13.56 0.78
C VAL A 106 6.81 13.66 -0.42
N GLU A 107 7.84 12.84 -0.44
CA GLU A 107 8.83 12.88 -1.52
C GLU A 107 8.27 12.32 -2.83
N ARG A 108 7.55 11.21 -2.74
CA ARG A 108 7.01 10.51 -3.91
C ARG A 108 5.97 9.48 -3.53
N SER A 109 5.08 9.18 -4.48
CA SER A 109 4.25 8.00 -4.42
C SER A 109 5.08 6.74 -4.66
N ALA A 110 4.94 5.74 -3.81
CA ALA A 110 5.60 4.44 -3.92
C ALA A 110 4.70 3.40 -4.58
N LEU A 111 3.41 3.40 -4.26
CA LEU A 111 2.44 2.44 -4.76
C LEU A 111 1.04 3.04 -4.79
N SER A 112 0.31 2.73 -5.86
CA SER A 112 -1.13 2.88 -5.93
C SER A 112 -1.75 1.57 -6.41
N SER A 113 -2.72 1.07 -5.68
CA SER A 113 -3.43 -0.16 -6.06
C SER A 113 -4.88 -0.10 -5.66
N LEU A 114 -5.75 -0.56 -6.56
CA LEU A 114 -7.14 -0.87 -6.25
C LEU A 114 -7.33 -2.38 -6.31
N TYR A 115 -7.79 -2.94 -5.21
CA TYR A 115 -8.05 -4.37 -5.05
C TYR A 115 -9.56 -4.62 -5.18
N PRO A 116 -10.00 -5.48 -6.10
CA PRO A 116 -11.36 -6.01 -6.10
C PRO A 116 -11.54 -6.99 -4.93
N PRO A 117 -12.77 -7.47 -4.66
CA PRO A 117 -12.96 -8.61 -3.76
C PRO A 117 -12.05 -9.78 -4.14
N GLU A 118 -11.47 -10.46 -3.17
CA GLU A 118 -10.39 -11.48 -3.29
C GLU A 118 -9.04 -10.89 -3.73
N GLY A 119 -8.93 -9.56 -3.82
CA GLY A 119 -7.70 -8.87 -4.23
C GLY A 119 -6.59 -9.02 -3.20
N PHE A 120 -5.35 -9.08 -3.68
CA PHE A 120 -4.17 -9.22 -2.84
C PHE A 120 -2.91 -8.66 -3.51
N ILE A 121 -1.90 -8.45 -2.68
CA ILE A 121 -0.49 -8.38 -3.08
C ILE A 121 0.27 -9.39 -2.22
N GLY A 122 1.01 -10.28 -2.87
CA GLY A 122 1.78 -11.33 -2.22
C GLY A 122 2.93 -10.79 -1.37
N TRP A 123 3.58 -11.69 -0.64
CA TRP A 123 4.73 -11.35 0.19
C TRP A 123 5.84 -10.69 -0.62
N HIS A 124 6.31 -9.56 -0.14
CA HIS A 124 7.40 -8.77 -0.73
C HIS A 124 8.04 -7.88 0.34
N ASN A 125 9.06 -7.15 -0.05
CA ASN A 125 9.67 -6.07 0.74
C ASN A 125 9.88 -4.85 -0.18
N ASN A 126 10.59 -3.85 0.29
CA ASN A 126 10.88 -2.66 -0.52
C ASN A 126 12.30 -2.68 -1.14
N ALA A 127 12.90 -3.87 -1.29
CA ALA A 127 14.27 -4.04 -1.76
C ALA A 127 15.24 -3.14 -0.96
N ASN A 128 16.02 -2.30 -1.63
CA ASN A 128 16.94 -1.35 -0.98
C ASN A 128 16.33 0.05 -0.78
N ALA A 129 15.01 0.20 -0.92
CA ALA A 129 14.33 1.47 -0.73
C ALA A 129 13.94 1.66 0.75
N SER A 130 14.96 1.87 1.60
CA SER A 130 14.76 2.21 3.01
C SER A 130 14.14 3.58 3.13
N ALA A 131 13.04 3.71 3.87
CA ALA A 131 12.40 5.00 4.15
C ALA A 131 11.29 4.89 5.20
N TYR A 132 10.89 6.02 5.77
CA TYR A 132 9.59 6.18 6.42
C TYR A 132 8.49 6.25 5.37
N ASN A 133 7.41 5.51 5.59
CA ASN A 133 6.29 5.43 4.67
C ASN A 133 4.97 5.78 5.36
N LEU A 134 4.08 6.39 4.57
CA LEU A 134 2.67 6.56 4.87
C LEU A 134 1.88 5.68 3.89
N ILE A 135 1.09 4.76 4.41
CA ILE A 135 0.25 3.84 3.62
C ILE A 135 -1.21 4.12 3.94
N PHE A 136 -1.82 4.99 3.15
CA PHE A 136 -3.26 5.24 3.23
C PHE A 136 -4.01 4.06 2.65
N THR A 137 -4.96 3.55 3.40
CA THR A 137 -5.80 2.42 2.98
C THR A 137 -7.25 2.78 3.14
N TRP A 138 -8.02 2.66 2.06
CA TRP A 138 -9.47 2.70 2.12
C TRP A 138 -10.02 1.29 1.96
N SER A 139 -10.98 0.92 2.79
CA SER A 139 -11.68 -0.36 2.70
C SER A 139 -13.20 -0.14 2.74
N GLU A 140 -13.91 -0.77 1.82
CA GLU A 140 -15.36 -0.62 1.69
C GLU A 140 -16.11 -1.11 2.94
N HIS A 141 -15.68 -2.23 3.49
CA HIS A 141 -16.34 -2.88 4.64
C HIS A 141 -15.40 -3.18 5.81
N GLY A 142 -14.08 -2.93 5.67
CA GLY A 142 -13.09 -3.33 6.67
C GLY A 142 -12.72 -4.81 6.60
N ASP A 143 -13.12 -5.50 5.55
CA ASP A 143 -12.83 -6.93 5.35
C ASP A 143 -11.54 -7.15 4.55
N GLY A 144 -10.46 -6.63 5.09
CA GLY A 144 -9.12 -6.74 4.55
C GLY A 144 -8.08 -6.61 5.65
N TRP A 145 -6.84 -6.92 5.30
CA TRP A 145 -5.74 -6.85 6.24
C TRP A 145 -4.42 -6.52 5.54
N PHE A 146 -3.47 -6.06 6.35
CA PHE A 146 -2.06 -5.92 6.03
C PHE A 146 -1.27 -6.76 7.02
N LYS A 147 -0.46 -7.70 6.54
CA LYS A 147 0.44 -8.51 7.36
C LYS A 147 1.88 -8.11 7.13
N TYR A 148 2.68 -8.17 8.18
CA TYR A 148 4.12 -8.00 8.07
C TYR A 148 4.86 -8.84 9.11
N VAL A 149 6.11 -9.17 8.82
CA VAL A 149 7.03 -9.74 9.81
C VAL A 149 7.74 -8.60 10.50
N ASP A 150 7.56 -8.46 11.80
CA ASP A 150 8.26 -7.44 12.58
C ASP A 150 9.76 -7.76 12.58
N PRO A 151 10.61 -6.87 12.05
CA PRO A 151 12.03 -7.18 11.91
C PRO A 151 12.76 -7.34 13.24
N LYS A 152 12.22 -6.82 14.33
CA LYS A 152 12.84 -6.91 15.67
C LYS A 152 12.46 -8.18 16.42
N THR A 153 11.17 -8.52 16.39
CA THR A 153 10.65 -9.69 17.13
C THR A 153 10.56 -10.93 16.26
N GLN A 154 10.63 -10.80 14.94
CA GLN A 154 10.41 -11.85 13.94
C GLN A 154 8.99 -12.47 14.02
N GLU A 155 8.07 -11.78 14.66
CA GLU A 155 6.69 -12.21 14.78
C GLU A 155 5.86 -11.73 13.58
N LEU A 156 4.92 -12.58 13.16
CA LEU A 156 3.93 -12.23 12.16
C LEU A 156 2.86 -11.33 12.79
N VAL A 157 2.78 -10.10 12.33
CA VAL A 157 1.80 -9.11 12.79
C VAL A 157 0.72 -8.92 11.73
N THR A 158 -0.54 -8.94 12.16
CA THR A 158 -1.68 -8.64 11.30
C THR A 158 -2.33 -7.32 11.73
N ILE A 159 -2.43 -6.38 10.80
CA ILE A 159 -3.18 -5.14 10.97
C ILE A 159 -4.48 -5.27 10.16
N GLN A 160 -5.61 -5.41 10.86
CA GLN A 160 -6.92 -5.46 10.25
C GLN A 160 -7.29 -4.07 9.70
N ASP A 161 -7.87 -4.00 8.51
CA ASP A 161 -8.41 -2.77 7.96
C ASP A 161 -9.69 -2.36 8.73
N ASP A 162 -9.92 -1.06 8.84
CA ASP A 162 -11.20 -0.52 9.25
C ASP A 162 -11.99 -0.09 8.00
N LYS A 163 -13.31 0.02 8.11
CA LYS A 163 -14.13 0.61 7.06
C LYS A 163 -13.74 2.08 6.86
N GLY A 164 -13.62 2.50 5.60
CA GLY A 164 -13.18 3.85 5.24
C GLY A 164 -11.66 3.98 5.24
N TRP A 165 -11.17 5.22 5.34
CA TRP A 165 -9.76 5.52 5.34
C TRP A 165 -9.09 5.25 6.67
N ASN A 166 -7.93 4.65 6.62
CA ASN A 166 -7.01 4.50 7.74
C ASN A 166 -5.56 4.64 7.23
N LEU A 167 -4.64 4.92 8.15
CA LEU A 167 -3.23 5.07 7.86
C LEU A 167 -2.45 3.95 8.53
N LYS A 168 -1.53 3.33 7.80
CA LYS A 168 -0.45 2.50 8.34
C LYS A 168 0.86 3.22 8.06
N ALA A 169 1.70 3.34 9.07
CA ALA A 169 2.95 4.08 8.91
C ALA A 169 4.08 3.47 9.72
N GLY A 170 5.29 3.63 9.22
CA GLY A 170 6.52 3.16 9.86
C GLY A 170 7.71 3.17 8.92
N HIS A 171 8.84 2.70 9.44
CA HIS A 171 10.09 2.59 8.68
C HIS A 171 10.18 1.23 7.99
N PHE A 172 10.52 1.25 6.70
CA PHE A 172 10.85 0.08 5.90
C PHE A 172 12.36 0.09 5.65
N GLY A 173 13.04 -0.91 6.19
CA GLY A 173 14.50 -0.99 6.07
C GLY A 173 14.97 -1.61 4.76
N ALA A 174 16.24 -1.42 4.46
CA ALA A 174 16.92 -2.01 3.31
C ALA A 174 17.57 -3.36 3.66
N TYR A 175 17.97 -4.11 2.66
CA TYR A 175 18.75 -5.32 2.85
C TYR A 175 20.04 -5.03 3.64
N GLY A 176 20.39 -5.93 4.55
CA GLY A 176 21.57 -5.81 5.40
C GLY A 176 21.44 -4.85 6.58
N SER A 177 20.37 -4.05 6.67
CA SER A 177 20.13 -3.14 7.81
C SER A 177 19.57 -3.84 9.06
N GLY A 178 19.08 -5.07 8.91
CA GLY A 178 18.45 -5.82 10.00
C GLY A 178 17.01 -5.41 10.30
N ASP A 179 16.45 -4.48 9.53
CA ASP A 179 15.08 -3.96 9.71
C ASP A 179 14.20 -4.04 8.44
N VAL A 180 14.54 -4.98 7.53
CA VAL A 180 13.72 -5.28 6.34
C VAL A 180 12.34 -5.75 6.76
N VAL A 181 11.31 -5.11 6.20
CA VAL A 181 9.91 -5.45 6.45
C VAL A 181 9.34 -6.25 5.29
N TYR A 182 9.19 -7.56 5.49
CA TYR A 182 8.42 -8.40 4.58
C TYR A 182 6.94 -8.23 4.87
N HIS A 183 6.14 -8.01 3.85
CA HIS A 183 4.73 -7.69 4.04
C HIS A 183 3.86 -8.17 2.88
N ALA A 184 2.57 -8.32 3.16
CA ALA A 184 1.53 -8.70 2.20
C ALA A 184 0.21 -8.07 2.59
N ALA A 185 -0.73 -8.00 1.65
CA ALA A 185 -2.09 -7.54 1.93
C ALA A 185 -3.12 -8.36 1.13
N LYS A 186 -4.31 -8.53 1.71
CA LYS A 186 -5.45 -9.20 1.07
C LYS A 186 -6.74 -8.56 1.52
N THR A 187 -7.78 -8.67 0.70
CA THR A 187 -9.11 -8.16 1.02
C THR A 187 -10.21 -9.06 0.43
N ASN A 188 -11.38 -9.08 1.07
CA ASN A 188 -12.60 -9.70 0.52
C ASN A 188 -13.63 -8.65 0.04
N CYS A 189 -13.30 -7.36 0.15
CA CYS A 189 -14.11 -6.24 -0.37
C CYS A 189 -13.24 -5.31 -1.19
N TYR A 190 -13.83 -4.30 -1.81
CA TYR A 190 -13.04 -3.26 -2.49
C TYR A 190 -12.12 -2.55 -1.50
N ARG A 191 -10.86 -2.42 -1.91
CA ARG A 191 -9.80 -1.83 -1.10
C ARG A 191 -8.88 -0.99 -1.98
N MET A 192 -8.48 0.16 -1.50
CA MET A 192 -7.48 1.00 -2.17
C MET A 192 -6.26 1.17 -1.26
N THR A 193 -5.08 1.18 -1.83
CA THR A 193 -3.83 1.50 -1.13
C THR A 193 -3.09 2.59 -1.88
N LEU A 194 -2.70 3.62 -1.16
CA LEU A 194 -1.87 4.72 -1.63
C LEU A 194 -0.67 4.82 -0.69
N SER A 195 0.52 4.50 -1.17
CA SER A 195 1.75 4.54 -0.37
C SER A 195 2.65 5.68 -0.80
N TYR A 196 3.14 6.43 0.18
CA TYR A 196 4.03 7.57 0.00
C TYR A 196 5.28 7.44 0.84
N VAL A 197 6.39 7.95 0.32
CA VAL A 197 7.71 7.97 0.96
C VAL A 197 7.95 9.36 1.55
N LEU A 198 8.43 9.38 2.82
CA LEU A 198 8.83 10.59 3.55
C LEU A 198 10.35 10.71 3.77
N GLY A 199 11.14 9.82 3.16
CA GLY A 199 12.59 9.80 3.36
C GLY A 199 13.02 9.17 4.69
N HIS A 200 14.10 9.71 5.30
CA HIS A 200 14.77 9.09 6.45
C HIS A 200 14.64 9.88 7.76
N ASP A 201 14.02 11.05 7.72
CA ASP A 201 13.86 11.91 8.90
C ASP A 201 12.74 11.41 9.80
N GLU A 202 13.11 10.83 10.94
CA GLU A 202 12.16 10.27 11.91
C GLU A 202 11.31 11.38 12.58
N ASP A 203 11.89 12.52 12.86
CA ASP A 203 11.18 13.60 13.55
C ASP A 203 10.18 14.24 12.61
N TYR A 204 10.56 14.47 11.35
CA TYR A 204 9.62 14.90 10.32
C TYR A 204 8.46 13.90 10.12
N TRP A 205 8.77 12.59 10.11
CA TRP A 205 7.74 11.57 10.03
C TRP A 205 6.77 11.61 11.21
N LYS A 206 7.28 11.84 12.45
CA LYS A 206 6.42 12.00 13.64
C LYS A 206 5.52 13.21 13.52
N ASP A 207 6.07 14.35 13.09
CA ASP A 207 5.30 15.58 12.87
C ASP A 207 4.17 15.35 11.85
N CYS A 208 4.43 14.64 10.75
CA CYS A 208 3.41 14.26 9.78
C CYS A 208 2.32 13.36 10.42
N ILE A 209 2.69 12.38 11.24
CA ILE A 209 1.72 11.52 11.92
C ILE A 209 0.85 12.35 12.87
N ASP A 210 1.45 13.22 13.66
CA ASP A 210 0.73 14.08 14.59
C ASP A 210 -0.24 15.02 13.86
N PHE A 211 0.19 15.59 12.73
CA PHE A 211 -0.67 16.43 11.87
C PHE A 211 -1.85 15.63 11.29
N ILE A 212 -1.63 14.42 10.80
CA ILE A 212 -2.69 13.57 10.20
C ILE A 212 -3.70 13.11 11.27
N THR A 213 -3.25 12.92 12.51
CA THR A 213 -4.05 12.31 13.60
C THR A 213 -4.63 13.33 14.57
N SER A 214 -4.36 14.62 14.40
CA SER A 214 -4.85 15.72 15.24
C SER A 214 -6.27 16.21 14.89
#